data_834724f9b0a9a0b3da949eeab01916ac
#
_entry.id   834724f9b0a9a0b3da949eeab01916ac
#
_cell.length_a   1.000
_cell.length_b   1.000
_cell.length_c   1.000
_cell.angle_alpha   90.00
_cell.angle_beta   90.00
_cell.angle_gamma   90.00
#
_symmetry.space_group_name_H-M   'P 1'
#
loop_
_entity.id
_entity.type
_entity.pdbx_description
1 polymer ?
#
loop_
_entity_poly.entity_id
_entity_poly.type
_entity_poly.pdbx_seq_one_letter_code
_entity_poly.pdbx_strand_id
1 'polypeptide(L)'
;AHIRCAAFEMPFSPSDSRFFGDAGWTIAQRVCFSDKAGYYQVQDTESPALSIPIRGARQDTYQYIDVMIGQLLEEVEIERVYFEAYEGAVFIHQGVTYICQSVHHDMRVVYLARTQVQYHTRPRDLTDIDPCEVWRMRTLKHNDMYAYYGRVDVIFRVWGYFKVDWRANILDTVDIDAEPFVRPTHGVWIDIPWYIVEKLTEHDILAPAAIHAAEHAILNLTSLFVASSADDVRTECKLSLRELSGRKTQRLRPSRLIFYDKPGQNAGVCAQVFEHLSSLLQMALHEMESCECTDGCPECI
;
A
#
# COMPACT_ATOMS: atom_id res chain seq x y z
N ALA A 1 14.03 -9.59 -15.74
CA ALA A 1 13.62 -10.52 -14.72
C ALA A 1 12.85 -11.69 -15.32
N HIS A 2 11.59 -11.52 -15.82
CA HIS A 2 10.72 -12.60 -16.28
C HIS A 2 11.29 -13.44 -17.44
N ILE A 3 12.06 -12.86 -18.34
CA ILE A 3 12.74 -13.60 -19.41
C ILE A 3 13.78 -14.59 -18.86
N ARG A 4 14.47 -14.27 -17.77
CA ARG A 4 15.37 -15.24 -17.10
C ARG A 4 14.58 -16.38 -16.49
N CYS A 5 13.40 -16.12 -15.91
CA CYS A 5 12.53 -17.20 -15.41
C CYS A 5 12.10 -18.13 -16.55
N ALA A 6 11.60 -17.56 -17.65
CA ALA A 6 11.19 -18.33 -18.82
C ALA A 6 12.33 -19.14 -19.41
N ALA A 7 13.54 -18.55 -19.56
CA ALA A 7 14.73 -19.22 -20.07
C ALA A 7 15.31 -20.27 -19.12
N PHE A 8 14.97 -20.23 -17.83
CA PHE A 8 15.29 -21.26 -16.86
C PHE A 8 14.36 -22.48 -17.00
N GLU A 9 13.06 -22.23 -17.19
CA GLU A 9 12.06 -23.31 -17.34
C GLU A 9 12.19 -24.01 -18.69
N MET A 10 12.40 -23.25 -19.77
CA MET A 10 12.57 -23.77 -21.12
C MET A 10 13.56 -22.91 -21.91
N PRO A 11 14.36 -23.54 -22.81
CA PRO A 11 15.25 -22.81 -23.71
C PRO A 11 14.47 -21.74 -24.52
N PHE A 12 14.82 -20.48 -24.36
CA PHE A 12 14.18 -19.36 -25.01
C PHE A 12 14.56 -19.27 -26.49
N SER A 13 13.58 -19.13 -27.36
CA SER A 13 13.72 -19.17 -28.81
C SER A 13 13.11 -17.93 -29.49
N PRO A 14 13.38 -17.68 -30.77
CA PRO A 14 12.74 -16.57 -31.49
C PRO A 14 11.22 -16.66 -31.52
N SER A 15 10.64 -17.87 -31.47
CA SER A 15 9.19 -18.08 -31.47
C SER A 15 8.51 -17.56 -30.19
N ASP A 16 9.27 -17.37 -29.12
CA ASP A 16 8.74 -16.86 -27.85
C ASP A 16 8.44 -15.35 -27.90
N SER A 17 8.86 -14.67 -29.00
CA SER A 17 8.46 -13.28 -29.29
C SER A 17 6.93 -13.10 -29.29
N ARG A 18 6.17 -14.14 -29.62
CA ARG A 18 4.70 -14.13 -29.55
C ARG A 18 4.15 -13.85 -28.15
N PHE A 19 4.90 -14.21 -27.09
CA PHE A 19 4.52 -14.01 -25.69
C PHE A 19 5.18 -12.79 -25.06
N PHE A 20 6.43 -12.49 -25.45
CA PHE A 20 7.27 -11.48 -24.81
C PHE A 20 7.53 -10.26 -25.73
N GLY A 21 6.98 -10.26 -26.95
CA GLY A 21 7.26 -9.24 -27.96
C GLY A 21 8.70 -9.28 -28.50
N ASP A 22 9.02 -8.45 -29.48
CA ASP A 22 10.36 -8.38 -30.09
C ASP A 22 11.43 -7.93 -29.10
N ALA A 23 11.07 -7.08 -28.14
CA ALA A 23 11.95 -6.68 -27.05
C ALA A 23 12.40 -7.87 -26.18
N GLY A 24 11.55 -8.87 -26.01
CA GLY A 24 11.85 -10.08 -25.24
C GLY A 24 13.02 -10.85 -25.82
N TRP A 25 13.05 -11.02 -27.13
CA TRP A 25 14.17 -11.67 -27.84
C TRP A 25 15.49 -10.90 -27.66
N THR A 26 15.46 -9.59 -27.84
CA THR A 26 16.64 -8.73 -27.66
C THR A 26 17.17 -8.79 -26.23
N ILE A 27 16.27 -8.86 -25.23
CA ILE A 27 16.66 -8.99 -23.84
C ILE A 27 17.25 -10.37 -23.56
N ALA A 28 16.66 -11.46 -24.09
CA ALA A 28 17.18 -12.81 -23.93
C ALA A 28 18.62 -12.91 -24.41
N GLN A 29 18.95 -12.32 -25.55
CA GLN A 29 20.30 -12.26 -26.09
C GLN A 29 21.31 -11.55 -25.17
N ARG A 30 20.85 -10.64 -24.30
CA ARG A 30 21.71 -9.88 -23.38
C ARG A 30 21.89 -10.54 -22.01
N VAL A 31 20.88 -11.28 -21.55
CA VAL A 31 20.83 -11.76 -20.15
C VAL A 31 20.90 -13.28 -20.01
N CYS A 32 20.86 -14.01 -21.13
CA CYS A 32 20.93 -15.47 -21.18
C CYS A 32 22.14 -15.93 -22.01
N PHE A 33 22.53 -17.17 -21.85
CA PHE A 33 23.61 -17.81 -22.60
C PHE A 33 23.04 -18.57 -23.80
N SER A 34 23.64 -18.41 -24.96
CA SER A 34 23.24 -19.16 -26.17
C SER A 34 23.87 -20.56 -26.15
N ASP A 35 23.06 -21.57 -26.48
CA ASP A 35 23.56 -22.90 -26.79
C ASP A 35 24.03 -22.99 -28.27
N LYS A 36 24.56 -24.16 -28.67
CA LYS A 36 25.03 -24.39 -30.04
C LYS A 36 23.91 -24.43 -31.08
N ALA A 37 22.66 -24.60 -30.64
CA ALA A 37 21.48 -24.64 -31.50
C ALA A 37 20.80 -23.26 -31.63
N GLY A 38 21.32 -22.23 -30.94
CA GLY A 38 20.78 -20.86 -30.97
C GLY A 38 19.64 -20.60 -29.99
N TYR A 39 19.41 -21.51 -29.06
CA TYR A 39 18.50 -21.27 -27.95
C TYR A 39 19.21 -20.56 -26.81
N TYR A 40 18.45 -19.78 -26.01
CA TYR A 40 18.99 -19.03 -24.90
C TYR A 40 18.51 -19.61 -23.55
N GLN A 41 19.45 -19.88 -22.65
CA GLN A 41 19.23 -20.47 -21.32
C GLN A 41 19.94 -19.66 -20.25
N VAL A 42 19.53 -19.82 -18.98
CA VAL A 42 20.25 -19.33 -17.83
C VAL A 42 20.98 -20.50 -17.13
N GLN A 43 22.12 -20.19 -16.52
CA GLN A 43 22.93 -21.16 -15.77
C GLN A 43 22.77 -21.01 -14.26
N ASP A 44 21.62 -20.50 -13.83
CA ASP A 44 21.32 -20.36 -12.41
C ASP A 44 21.12 -21.76 -11.78
N THR A 45 21.63 -21.97 -10.57
CA THR A 45 21.47 -23.22 -9.83
C THR A 45 20.08 -23.35 -9.20
N GLU A 46 19.44 -22.21 -8.91
CA GLU A 46 18.09 -22.10 -8.36
C GLU A 46 17.18 -21.33 -9.32
N SER A 47 15.89 -21.62 -9.27
CA SER A 47 14.93 -20.92 -10.11
C SER A 47 14.91 -19.42 -9.82
N PRO A 48 15.19 -18.56 -10.81
CA PRO A 48 15.11 -17.12 -10.62
C PRO A 48 13.70 -16.63 -10.19
N ALA A 49 12.67 -17.43 -10.43
CA ALA A 49 11.30 -17.11 -10.04
C ALA A 49 11.13 -16.99 -8.52
N LEU A 50 11.95 -17.69 -7.72
CA LEU A 50 11.92 -17.60 -6.26
C LEU A 50 12.28 -16.21 -5.73
N SER A 51 13.05 -15.43 -6.50
CA SER A 51 13.51 -14.09 -6.11
C SER A 51 12.83 -12.95 -6.90
N ILE A 52 11.90 -13.28 -7.81
CA ILE A 52 11.26 -12.32 -8.70
C ILE A 52 9.76 -12.35 -8.48
N PRO A 53 9.19 -11.34 -7.81
CA PRO A 53 7.75 -11.28 -7.62
C PRO A 53 7.05 -11.03 -8.95
N ILE A 54 5.92 -11.69 -9.17
CA ILE A 54 5.06 -11.45 -10.35
C ILE A 54 4.39 -10.08 -10.24
N ARG A 55 4.04 -9.70 -9.02
CA ARG A 55 3.49 -8.38 -8.69
C ARG A 55 4.45 -7.67 -7.76
N GLY A 56 4.68 -6.41 -8.03
CA GLY A 56 5.47 -5.55 -7.18
C GLY A 56 6.97 -5.48 -7.52
N ALA A 57 7.64 -4.52 -6.89
CA ALA A 57 9.07 -4.41 -6.87
C ALA A 57 9.63 -5.33 -5.78
N ARG A 58 10.90 -5.72 -5.91
CA ARG A 58 11.63 -6.40 -4.83
C ARG A 58 11.56 -5.53 -3.59
N GLN A 59 10.86 -5.99 -2.56
CA GLN A 59 10.74 -5.23 -1.32
C GLN A 59 12.06 -5.30 -0.55
N ASP A 60 12.43 -4.20 0.06
CA ASP A 60 13.53 -4.17 1.01
C ASP A 60 13.11 -4.96 2.26
N THR A 61 13.98 -5.84 2.75
CA THR A 61 13.74 -6.66 3.94
C THR A 61 14.68 -6.26 5.06
N TYR A 62 14.25 -6.49 6.29
CA TYR A 62 15.04 -6.41 7.51
C TYR A 62 15.31 -7.80 8.04
N GLN A 63 16.49 -8.00 8.60
CA GLN A 63 16.88 -9.23 9.26
C GLN A 63 16.55 -9.15 10.75
N TYR A 64 15.75 -10.09 11.24
CA TYR A 64 15.45 -10.24 12.65
C TYR A 64 16.44 -11.23 13.26
N ILE A 65 17.24 -10.78 14.20
CA ILE A 65 18.36 -11.52 14.77
C ILE A 65 18.15 -11.75 16.28
N ASP A 66 18.24 -13.01 16.71
CA ASP A 66 18.33 -13.34 18.13
C ASP A 66 19.70 -12.93 18.67
N VAL A 67 19.72 -11.96 19.59
CA VAL A 67 20.97 -11.40 20.14
C VAL A 67 21.78 -12.41 20.96
N MET A 68 21.12 -13.43 21.55
CA MET A 68 21.78 -14.40 22.42
C MET A 68 22.64 -15.40 21.65
N ILE A 69 22.21 -15.76 20.45
CA ILE A 69 22.86 -16.78 19.63
C ILE A 69 23.34 -16.26 18.28
N GLY A 70 23.06 -14.99 17.96
CA GLY A 70 23.43 -14.37 16.68
C GLY A 70 22.75 -15.00 15.46
N GLN A 71 21.62 -15.70 15.64
CA GLN A 71 20.94 -16.40 14.57
C GLN A 71 19.92 -15.50 13.90
N LEU A 72 19.88 -15.53 12.56
CA LEU A 72 18.79 -14.99 11.77
C LEU A 72 17.52 -15.82 12.04
N LEU A 73 16.47 -15.14 12.51
CA LEU A 73 15.17 -15.75 12.77
C LEU A 73 14.28 -15.66 11.52
N GLU A 74 14.18 -14.47 10.95
CA GLU A 74 13.27 -14.18 9.84
C GLU A 74 13.75 -12.95 9.05
N GLU A 75 13.45 -12.92 7.75
CA GLU A 75 13.52 -11.71 6.93
C GLU A 75 12.12 -11.12 6.78
N VAL A 76 11.94 -9.88 7.23
CA VAL A 76 10.65 -9.20 7.30
C VAL A 76 10.63 -8.02 6.35
N GLU A 77 9.55 -7.88 5.59
CA GLU A 77 9.35 -6.76 4.67
C GLU A 77 9.34 -5.42 5.41
N ILE A 78 9.96 -4.41 4.82
CA ILE A 78 10.13 -3.08 5.41
C ILE A 78 8.81 -2.46 5.93
N GLU A 79 7.70 -2.67 5.23
CA GLU A 79 6.41 -2.13 5.64
C GLU A 79 5.89 -2.73 6.95
N ARG A 80 6.13 -4.02 7.19
CA ARG A 80 5.79 -4.66 8.45
C ARG A 80 6.68 -4.20 9.59
N VAL A 81 7.98 -4.00 9.30
CA VAL A 81 8.98 -3.60 10.30
C VAL A 81 8.56 -2.33 11.04
N TYR A 82 8.06 -1.32 10.32
CA TYR A 82 7.68 -0.05 10.93
C TYR A 82 6.50 -0.16 11.90
N PHE A 83 5.64 -1.16 11.73
CA PHE A 83 4.52 -1.41 12.65
C PHE A 83 4.83 -2.46 13.72
N GLU A 84 5.79 -3.35 13.47
CA GLU A 84 6.05 -4.52 14.32
C GLU A 84 7.37 -4.40 15.09
N ALA A 85 8.36 -3.64 14.58
CA ALA A 85 9.67 -3.54 15.17
C ALA A 85 9.96 -2.14 15.71
N TYR A 86 9.72 -1.95 16.97
CA TYR A 86 10.12 -0.78 17.75
C TYR A 86 10.65 -1.25 19.11
N GLU A 87 11.46 -0.45 19.78
CA GLU A 87 12.01 -0.83 21.08
C GLU A 87 10.91 -1.18 22.06
N GLY A 88 11.00 -2.37 22.64
CA GLY A 88 9.98 -2.92 23.53
C GLY A 88 8.83 -3.67 22.85
N ALA A 89 8.78 -3.73 21.50
CA ALA A 89 7.81 -4.55 20.78
C ALA A 89 7.97 -6.03 21.12
N VAL A 90 6.85 -6.71 21.32
CA VAL A 90 6.82 -8.16 21.55
C VAL A 90 6.57 -8.87 20.23
N PHE A 91 7.48 -9.77 19.88
CA PHE A 91 7.46 -10.57 18.67
C PHE A 91 7.40 -12.06 19.00
N ILE A 92 6.61 -12.83 18.25
CA ILE A 92 6.50 -14.28 18.44
C ILE A 92 7.00 -14.97 17.17
N HIS A 93 8.05 -15.77 17.32
CA HIS A 93 8.60 -16.58 16.24
C HIS A 93 8.63 -18.05 16.64
N GLN A 94 7.95 -18.90 15.86
CA GLN A 94 7.86 -20.35 16.09
C GLN A 94 7.52 -20.74 17.55
N GLY A 95 6.59 -20.00 18.18
CA GLY A 95 6.15 -20.25 19.54
C GLY A 95 7.07 -19.71 20.65
N VAL A 96 8.19 -19.09 20.29
CA VAL A 96 9.09 -18.42 21.23
C VAL A 96 8.81 -16.91 21.21
N THR A 97 8.70 -16.32 22.39
CA THR A 97 8.44 -14.88 22.55
C THR A 97 9.75 -14.12 22.66
N TYR A 98 9.83 -13.03 21.92
CA TYR A 98 10.97 -12.12 21.88
C TYR A 98 10.50 -10.69 22.19
N ILE A 99 11.41 -9.88 22.71
CA ILE A 99 11.26 -8.44 22.83
C ILE A 99 12.29 -7.74 21.95
N CYS A 100 11.86 -6.73 21.21
CA CYS A 100 12.75 -5.92 20.39
C CYS A 100 13.62 -5.04 21.28
N GLN A 101 14.93 -5.22 21.18
CA GLN A 101 15.92 -4.41 21.93
C GLN A 101 16.33 -3.17 21.16
N SER A 102 16.53 -3.29 19.84
CA SER A 102 16.90 -2.17 19.00
C SER A 102 16.56 -2.42 17.53
N VAL A 103 16.33 -1.33 16.80
CA VAL A 103 16.11 -1.32 15.35
C VAL A 103 17.19 -0.44 14.70
N HIS A 104 17.91 -1.00 13.75
CA HIS A 104 18.95 -0.28 13.00
C HIS A 104 18.51 -0.15 11.55
N HIS A 105 17.92 0.99 11.21
CA HIS A 105 17.37 1.25 9.88
C HIS A 105 18.43 1.28 8.78
N ASP A 106 19.62 1.81 9.06
CA ASP A 106 20.72 1.88 8.10
C ASP A 106 21.24 0.49 7.69
N MET A 107 21.32 -0.42 8.66
CA MET A 107 21.77 -1.80 8.44
C MET A 107 20.62 -2.75 8.07
N ARG A 108 19.37 -2.31 8.24
CA ARG A 108 18.17 -3.13 8.10
C ARG A 108 18.18 -4.37 8.98
N VAL A 109 18.49 -4.16 10.26
CA VAL A 109 18.57 -5.23 11.25
C VAL A 109 17.73 -4.87 12.47
N VAL A 110 17.02 -5.86 12.99
CA VAL A 110 16.27 -5.81 14.24
C VAL A 110 16.85 -6.83 15.20
N TYR A 111 17.26 -6.38 16.36
CA TYR A 111 17.79 -7.26 17.42
C TYR A 111 16.70 -7.63 18.41
N LEU A 112 16.52 -8.93 18.60
CA LEU A 112 15.49 -9.53 19.41
C LEU A 112 16.09 -10.34 20.55
N ALA A 113 15.60 -10.15 21.77
CA ALA A 113 15.96 -10.96 22.92
C ALA A 113 14.82 -11.86 23.36
N ARG A 114 15.09 -13.12 23.69
CA ARG A 114 14.06 -14.04 24.23
C ARG A 114 13.52 -13.52 25.55
N THR A 115 12.22 -13.66 25.75
CA THR A 115 11.52 -13.20 26.92
C THR A 115 10.35 -14.11 27.30
N GLN A 116 9.78 -13.94 28.50
CA GLN A 116 8.60 -14.66 28.98
C GLN A 116 7.55 -13.68 29.51
N VAL A 117 7.27 -12.63 28.75
CA VAL A 117 6.24 -11.65 29.11
C VAL A 117 4.83 -12.21 28.91
N GLN A 118 3.87 -11.76 29.73
CA GLN A 118 2.47 -12.16 29.68
C GLN A 118 1.58 -11.11 28.99
N TYR A 119 2.16 -10.35 28.08
CA TYR A 119 1.46 -9.34 27.26
C TYR A 119 2.00 -9.37 25.84
N HIS A 120 1.22 -8.83 24.93
CA HIS A 120 1.66 -8.45 23.58
C HIS A 120 1.63 -6.94 23.42
N THR A 121 2.27 -6.43 22.37
CA THR A 121 2.28 -5.00 22.07
C THR A 121 1.39 -4.71 20.86
N ARG A 122 0.67 -3.59 20.91
CA ARG A 122 -0.12 -3.06 19.80
C ARG A 122 0.35 -1.63 19.52
N PRO A 123 0.81 -1.35 18.30
CA PRO A 123 1.28 0.00 17.96
C PRO A 123 0.16 1.04 18.07
N ARG A 124 0.56 2.26 18.37
CA ARG A 124 -0.23 3.49 18.24
C ARG A 124 0.34 4.21 17.03
N ASP A 125 -0.30 4.01 15.92
CA ASP A 125 0.15 4.47 14.62
C ASP A 125 -0.85 5.40 13.93
N LEU A 126 -0.35 6.13 12.95
CA LEU A 126 -1.12 6.94 12.02
C LEU A 126 -0.52 6.74 10.63
N THR A 127 -1.37 6.45 9.67
CA THR A 127 -1.03 6.53 8.25
C THR A 127 -1.63 7.81 7.69
N ASP A 128 -0.83 8.61 7.01
CA ASP A 128 -1.24 9.83 6.32
C ASP A 128 -0.83 9.75 4.86
N ILE A 129 -1.65 10.27 3.95
CA ILE A 129 -1.40 10.22 2.51
C ILE A 129 -1.33 11.64 1.98
N ASP A 130 -0.22 12.01 1.36
CA ASP A 130 -0.02 13.37 0.84
C ASP A 130 0.23 13.36 -0.68
N PRO A 131 -0.70 13.85 -1.51
CA PRO A 131 -0.47 14.07 -2.93
C PRO A 131 0.65 15.09 -3.15
N CYS A 132 1.74 14.67 -3.79
CA CYS A 132 2.96 15.46 -3.94
C CYS A 132 3.19 15.99 -5.34
N GLU A 133 2.89 15.20 -6.37
CA GLU A 133 3.10 15.58 -7.78
C GLU A 133 1.87 15.22 -8.62
N VAL A 134 1.48 16.14 -9.48
CA VAL A 134 0.41 15.94 -10.48
C VAL A 134 1.06 15.63 -11.82
N TRP A 135 0.77 14.45 -12.37
CA TRP A 135 1.23 14.08 -13.71
C TRP A 135 0.13 14.21 -14.76
N ARG A 136 -1.12 13.96 -14.35
CA ARG A 136 -2.29 14.04 -15.23
C ARG A 136 -3.45 14.66 -14.47
N MET A 137 -4.29 15.38 -15.19
CA MET A 137 -5.51 16.01 -14.68
C MET A 137 -6.63 15.86 -15.70
N ARG A 138 -7.84 15.66 -15.22
CA ARG A 138 -9.05 15.72 -16.05
C ARG A 138 -10.20 16.40 -15.30
N THR A 139 -11.08 17.03 -16.06
CA THR A 139 -12.35 17.54 -15.53
C THR A 139 -13.36 16.40 -15.47
N LEU A 140 -14.08 16.29 -14.37
CA LEU A 140 -15.19 15.35 -14.22
C LEU A 140 -16.45 15.98 -14.79
N LYS A 141 -17.20 15.22 -15.60
CA LYS A 141 -18.21 15.73 -16.56
C LYS A 141 -19.38 16.51 -15.97
N HIS A 142 -19.62 16.52 -14.66
CA HIS A 142 -20.87 17.04 -14.13
C HIS A 142 -20.78 18.14 -13.06
N ASN A 143 -19.61 18.54 -12.54
CA ASN A 143 -19.60 19.44 -11.37
C ASN A 143 -18.38 20.36 -11.26
N ASP A 144 -17.71 20.73 -12.33
CA ASP A 144 -16.46 21.53 -12.27
C ASP A 144 -15.40 20.99 -11.31
N MET A 145 -15.48 19.68 -11.01
CA MET A 145 -14.50 18.99 -10.20
C MET A 145 -13.38 18.43 -11.07
N TYR A 146 -12.21 18.35 -10.46
CA TYR A 146 -11.03 17.84 -11.10
C TYR A 146 -10.57 16.56 -10.43
N ALA A 147 -10.19 15.59 -11.25
CA ALA A 147 -9.47 14.41 -10.84
C ALA A 147 -8.00 14.51 -11.27
N TYR A 148 -7.14 14.05 -10.42
CA TYR A 148 -5.70 14.11 -10.60
C TYR A 148 -5.13 12.70 -10.49
N TYR A 149 -4.04 12.46 -11.22
CA TYR A 149 -3.21 11.27 -11.11
C TYR A 149 -1.75 11.69 -10.97
N GLY A 150 -1.04 11.08 -10.05
CA GLY A 150 0.36 11.42 -9.84
C GLY A 150 1.01 10.66 -8.69
N ARG A 151 2.08 11.24 -8.15
CA ARG A 151 2.77 10.71 -6.98
C ARG A 151 2.07 11.13 -5.70
N VAL A 152 1.87 10.16 -4.83
CA VAL A 152 1.47 10.36 -3.45
C VAL A 152 2.51 9.77 -2.51
N ASP A 153 2.76 10.43 -1.39
CA ASP A 153 3.61 9.92 -0.33
C ASP A 153 2.73 9.34 0.78
N VAL A 154 2.94 8.06 1.08
CA VAL A 154 2.30 7.37 2.20
C VAL A 154 3.23 7.50 3.40
N ILE A 155 2.75 8.18 4.44
CA ILE A 155 3.51 8.52 5.63
C ILE A 155 3.00 7.67 6.79
N PHE A 156 3.84 6.77 7.27
CA PHE A 156 3.57 5.93 8.44
C PHE A 156 4.27 6.52 9.65
N ARG A 157 3.55 6.66 10.74
CA ARG A 157 4.11 7.14 12.01
C ARG A 157 3.63 6.27 13.15
N VAL A 158 4.57 5.67 13.89
CA VAL A 158 4.29 4.99 15.16
C VAL A 158 4.85 5.88 16.27
N TRP A 159 3.97 6.39 17.15
CA TRP A 159 4.37 7.30 18.24
C TRP A 159 4.31 6.65 19.61
N GLY A 160 3.96 5.37 19.67
CA GLY A 160 3.88 4.63 20.91
C GLY A 160 3.26 3.25 20.74
N TYR A 161 3.05 2.58 21.82
CA TYR A 161 2.36 1.30 21.82
C TYR A 161 1.64 1.04 23.15
N PHE A 162 0.64 0.18 23.08
CA PHE A 162 -0.03 -0.39 24.25
C PHE A 162 0.58 -1.74 24.59
N LYS A 163 0.81 -2.00 25.87
CA LYS A 163 0.99 -3.36 26.39
C LYS A 163 -0.39 -3.91 26.72
N VAL A 164 -0.75 -5.02 26.11
CA VAL A 164 -2.10 -5.58 26.17
C VAL A 164 -2.04 -7.02 26.68
N ASP A 165 -2.85 -7.36 27.67
CA ASP A 165 -2.95 -8.73 28.16
C ASP A 165 -3.77 -9.62 27.21
N TRP A 166 -3.85 -10.91 27.54
CA TRP A 166 -4.59 -11.89 26.75
C TRP A 166 -6.13 -11.70 26.78
N ARG A 167 -6.65 -10.83 27.68
CA ARG A 167 -8.07 -10.43 27.75
C ARG A 167 -8.32 -9.10 27.01
N ALA A 168 -7.35 -8.61 26.27
CA ALA A 168 -7.38 -7.32 25.58
C ALA A 168 -7.44 -6.09 26.53
N ASN A 169 -7.09 -6.23 27.82
CA ASN A 169 -6.94 -5.08 28.70
C ASN A 169 -5.61 -4.37 28.44
N ILE A 170 -5.65 -3.05 28.40
CA ILE A 170 -4.46 -2.22 28.31
C ILE A 170 -3.80 -2.19 29.69
N LEU A 171 -2.59 -2.74 29.77
CA LEU A 171 -1.79 -2.76 31.00
C LEU A 171 -0.94 -1.50 31.14
N ASP A 172 -0.46 -0.97 30.01
CA ASP A 172 0.47 0.15 29.99
C ASP A 172 0.43 0.85 28.63
N THR A 173 0.84 2.11 28.61
CA THR A 173 0.96 2.91 27.38
C THR A 173 2.36 3.51 27.36
N VAL A 174 3.11 3.20 26.31
CA VAL A 174 4.49 3.65 26.14
C VAL A 174 4.54 4.57 24.92
N ASP A 175 5.13 5.75 25.07
CA ASP A 175 5.40 6.66 23.97
C ASP A 175 6.80 6.40 23.42
N ILE A 176 6.94 6.47 22.11
CA ILE A 176 8.22 6.35 21.39
C ILE A 176 8.41 7.54 20.46
N ASP A 177 9.64 7.96 20.30
CA ASP A 177 10.02 9.01 19.35
C ASP A 177 10.64 8.34 18.10
N ALA A 178 9.77 7.92 17.18
CA ALA A 178 10.19 7.33 15.92
C ALA A 178 10.00 8.30 14.77
N GLU A 179 10.99 8.37 13.87
CA GLU A 179 10.86 9.15 12.65
C GLU A 179 9.75 8.57 11.75
N PRO A 180 8.96 9.43 11.09
CA PRO A 180 7.97 8.97 10.12
C PRO A 180 8.64 8.24 8.96
N PHE A 181 8.07 7.12 8.58
CA PHE A 181 8.49 6.39 7.40
C PHE A 181 7.65 6.83 6.18
N VAL A 182 8.31 7.26 5.11
CA VAL A 182 7.66 7.76 3.90
C VAL A 182 7.90 6.81 2.74
N ARG A 183 6.79 6.38 2.11
CA ARG A 183 6.84 5.54 0.89
C ARG A 183 6.13 6.24 -0.25
N PRO A 184 6.84 6.59 -1.32
CA PRO A 184 6.22 7.12 -2.52
C PRO A 184 5.47 6.01 -3.26
N THR A 185 4.29 6.35 -3.76
CA THR A 185 3.49 5.48 -4.63
C THR A 185 2.69 6.30 -5.63
N HIS A 186 1.86 5.66 -6.43
CA HIS A 186 0.98 6.30 -7.39
C HIS A 186 -0.43 6.43 -6.80
N GLY A 187 -1.09 7.54 -7.08
CA GLY A 187 -2.45 7.74 -6.61
C GLY A 187 -3.31 8.55 -7.57
N VAL A 188 -4.60 8.38 -7.38
CA VAL A 188 -5.67 9.19 -8.00
C VAL A 188 -6.38 9.91 -6.89
N TRP A 189 -6.64 11.20 -7.07
CA TRP A 189 -7.43 11.93 -6.10
C TRP A 189 -8.40 12.89 -6.75
N ILE A 190 -9.48 13.15 -6.04
CA ILE A 190 -10.53 14.10 -6.42
C ILE A 190 -10.58 15.17 -5.34
N ASP A 191 -10.44 16.42 -5.73
CA ASP A 191 -10.67 17.54 -4.83
C ASP A 191 -12.19 17.82 -4.76
N ILE A 192 -12.73 17.80 -3.55
CA ILE A 192 -14.14 18.06 -3.28
C ILE A 192 -14.28 19.54 -2.96
N PRO A 193 -15.01 20.30 -3.80
CA PRO A 193 -15.23 21.73 -3.58
C PRO A 193 -15.95 22.01 -2.26
N TRP A 194 -15.61 23.13 -1.64
CA TRP A 194 -16.18 23.53 -0.35
C TRP A 194 -17.70 23.63 -0.37
N TYR A 195 -18.30 24.10 -1.46
CA TYR A 195 -19.75 24.19 -1.58
C TYR A 195 -20.49 22.86 -1.42
N ILE A 196 -19.84 21.73 -1.73
CA ILE A 196 -20.42 20.40 -1.50
C ILE A 196 -20.45 20.11 0.00
N VAL A 197 -19.39 20.44 0.72
CA VAL A 197 -19.32 20.27 2.17
C VAL A 197 -20.36 21.13 2.87
N GLU A 198 -20.53 22.39 2.42
CA GLU A 198 -21.59 23.30 2.92
C GLU A 198 -22.99 22.73 2.67
N LYS A 199 -23.25 22.24 1.45
CA LYS A 199 -24.52 21.64 1.08
C LYS A 199 -24.88 20.41 1.94
N LEU A 200 -23.89 19.53 2.20
CA LEU A 200 -24.08 18.39 3.10
C LEU A 200 -24.45 18.87 4.51
N THR A 201 -23.76 19.88 5.01
CA THR A 201 -24.02 20.46 6.34
C THR A 201 -25.39 21.13 6.42
N GLU A 202 -25.81 21.84 5.38
CA GLU A 202 -27.15 22.47 5.30
C GLU A 202 -28.32 21.45 5.35
N HIS A 203 -28.04 20.20 4.94
CA HIS A 203 -29.01 19.11 5.00
C HIS A 203 -28.81 18.18 6.22
N ASP A 204 -28.10 18.64 7.24
CA ASP A 204 -27.76 17.86 8.45
C ASP A 204 -27.01 16.54 8.17
N ILE A 205 -26.30 16.46 7.04
CA ILE A 205 -25.49 15.31 6.66
C ILE A 205 -24.05 15.52 7.15
N LEU A 206 -23.51 14.54 7.86
CA LEU A 206 -22.12 14.56 8.29
C LEU A 206 -21.18 14.38 7.08
N ALA A 207 -20.60 15.51 6.62
CA ALA A 207 -19.71 15.51 5.44
C ALA A 207 -18.57 14.47 5.53
N PRO A 208 -17.92 14.25 6.69
CA PRO A 208 -16.94 13.17 6.85
C PRO A 208 -17.49 11.79 6.50
N ALA A 209 -18.68 11.47 7.00
CA ALA A 209 -19.30 10.17 6.78
C ALA A 209 -19.72 9.99 5.31
N ALA A 210 -20.30 11.03 4.70
CA ALA A 210 -20.70 11.00 3.29
C ALA A 210 -19.50 10.82 2.34
N ILE A 211 -18.39 11.52 2.61
CA ILE A 211 -17.17 11.41 1.82
C ILE A 211 -16.56 10.01 1.97
N HIS A 212 -16.54 9.48 3.19
CA HIS A 212 -16.03 8.14 3.47
C HIS A 212 -16.89 7.04 2.84
N ALA A 213 -18.22 7.17 2.88
CA ALA A 213 -19.12 6.24 2.21
C ALA A 213 -18.90 6.23 0.68
N ALA A 214 -18.78 7.41 0.07
CA ALA A 214 -18.48 7.52 -1.36
C ALA A 214 -17.14 6.89 -1.74
N GLU A 215 -16.13 7.00 -0.87
CA GLU A 215 -14.82 6.35 -1.03
C GLU A 215 -14.94 4.84 -1.12
N HIS A 216 -15.65 4.22 -0.18
CA HIS A 216 -15.84 2.77 -0.16
C HIS A 216 -16.69 2.29 -1.32
N ALA A 217 -17.76 2.99 -1.68
CA ALA A 217 -18.58 2.64 -2.84
C ALA A 217 -17.77 2.61 -4.13
N ILE A 218 -16.88 3.55 -4.34
CA ILE A 218 -15.98 3.59 -5.52
C ILE A 218 -14.94 2.47 -5.45
N LEU A 219 -14.34 2.24 -4.28
CA LEU A 219 -13.33 1.20 -4.08
C LEU A 219 -13.87 -0.20 -4.39
N ASN A 220 -15.07 -0.51 -3.89
CA ASN A 220 -15.72 -1.80 -4.09
C ASN A 220 -15.97 -2.13 -5.58
N LEU A 221 -16.23 -1.10 -6.38
CA LEU A 221 -16.47 -1.27 -7.82
C LEU A 221 -15.19 -1.25 -8.67
N THR A 222 -14.04 -0.91 -8.08
CA THR A 222 -12.78 -0.78 -8.83
C THR A 222 -12.40 -2.06 -9.54
N SER A 223 -12.58 -3.22 -8.92
CA SER A 223 -12.26 -4.54 -9.50
C SER A 223 -13.10 -4.91 -10.73
N LEU A 224 -14.25 -4.27 -10.94
CA LEU A 224 -15.07 -4.47 -12.14
C LEU A 224 -14.47 -3.80 -13.39
N PHE A 225 -13.69 -2.75 -13.21
CA PHE A 225 -13.08 -1.98 -14.29
C PHE A 225 -11.59 -2.25 -14.46
N VAL A 226 -10.92 -2.66 -13.38
CA VAL A 226 -9.48 -2.82 -13.35
C VAL A 226 -9.14 -4.18 -12.76
N ALA A 227 -8.32 -4.96 -13.46
CA ALA A 227 -7.83 -6.24 -12.95
C ALA A 227 -6.96 -6.00 -11.71
N SER A 228 -7.55 -6.08 -10.54
CA SER A 228 -6.91 -5.83 -9.25
C SER A 228 -7.44 -6.77 -8.17
N SER A 229 -6.63 -7.00 -7.15
CA SER A 229 -7.05 -7.63 -5.90
C SER A 229 -7.50 -6.55 -4.91
N ALA A 230 -8.26 -6.92 -3.89
CA ALA A 230 -8.76 -6.00 -2.87
C ALA A 230 -7.66 -5.18 -2.17
N ASP A 231 -6.45 -5.74 -2.03
CA ASP A 231 -5.32 -5.07 -1.39
C ASP A 231 -4.43 -4.26 -2.33
N ASP A 232 -4.66 -4.27 -3.64
CA ASP A 232 -3.79 -3.57 -4.61
C ASP A 232 -4.02 -2.06 -4.57
N VAL A 233 -5.24 -1.62 -4.25
CA VAL A 233 -5.62 -0.21 -4.08
C VAL A 233 -6.11 0.03 -2.67
N ARG A 234 -5.62 1.09 -2.06
CA ARG A 234 -6.06 1.59 -0.77
C ARG A 234 -6.62 2.99 -0.93
N THR A 235 -7.32 3.43 0.09
CA THR A 235 -8.00 4.72 0.08
C THR A 235 -7.70 5.53 1.33
N GLU A 236 -7.90 6.84 1.20
CA GLU A 236 -7.86 7.79 2.30
C GLU A 236 -8.77 8.98 1.97
N CYS A 237 -9.66 9.33 2.88
CA CYS A 237 -10.43 10.55 2.75
C CYS A 237 -9.87 11.67 3.66
N LYS A 238 -9.61 12.83 3.07
CA LYS A 238 -9.16 14.00 3.81
C LYS A 238 -10.25 15.07 3.85
N LEU A 239 -10.43 15.62 5.04
CA LEU A 239 -11.35 16.73 5.25
C LEU A 239 -10.56 18.01 5.48
N SER A 240 -11.04 19.10 4.87
CA SER A 240 -10.45 20.43 5.03
C SER A 240 -10.45 20.94 6.48
N LEU A 241 -11.37 20.43 7.32
CA LEU A 241 -11.52 20.82 8.73
C LEU A 241 -10.68 19.99 9.72
N ARG A 242 -10.07 18.90 9.28
CA ARG A 242 -9.16 18.09 10.10
C ARG A 242 -7.71 18.42 9.78
N GLU A 243 -7.19 19.45 10.41
CA GLU A 243 -5.74 19.69 10.41
C GLU A 243 -5.08 18.82 11.47
N LEU A 244 -4.73 17.58 11.10
CA LEU A 244 -3.77 16.76 11.87
C LEU A 244 -2.32 17.15 11.56
N SER A 245 -2.08 17.92 10.49
CA SER A 245 -0.75 18.45 10.19
C SER A 245 -0.53 19.74 10.99
N GLY A 246 0.51 19.78 11.83
CA GLY A 246 0.91 20.96 12.60
C GLY A 246 1.36 22.17 11.78
N ARG A 247 1.10 22.19 10.46
CA ARG A 247 1.33 23.32 9.56
C ARG A 247 0.03 24.10 9.37
N LYS A 248 -0.12 25.15 10.15
CA LYS A 248 -1.15 26.18 9.89
C LYS A 248 -0.79 26.91 8.60
N THR A 249 -1.47 26.58 7.51
CA THR A 249 -1.40 27.39 6.28
C THR A 249 -2.64 28.26 6.19
N GLN A 250 -2.50 29.48 5.69
CA GLN A 250 -3.66 30.38 5.43
C GLN A 250 -4.55 29.87 4.27
N ARG A 251 -4.10 28.87 3.52
CA ARG A 251 -4.83 28.28 2.40
C ARG A 251 -5.63 27.09 2.90
N LEU A 252 -6.96 27.19 2.80
CA LEU A 252 -7.87 26.06 3.02
C LEU A 252 -7.52 24.94 2.03
N ARG A 253 -7.18 23.77 2.54
CA ARG A 253 -7.01 22.58 1.72
C ARG A 253 -8.40 22.04 1.35
N PRO A 254 -8.63 21.61 0.10
CA PRO A 254 -9.90 20.98 -0.25
C PRO A 254 -10.04 19.65 0.49
N SER A 255 -11.27 19.22 0.72
CA SER A 255 -11.54 17.82 1.08
C SER A 255 -11.20 16.94 -0.11
N ARG A 256 -10.74 15.72 0.12
CA ARG A 256 -10.21 14.82 -0.93
C ARG A 256 -10.68 13.40 -0.73
N LEU A 257 -10.97 12.74 -1.84
CA LEU A 257 -10.96 11.28 -1.96
C LEU A 257 -9.64 10.91 -2.63
N ILE A 258 -8.88 10.01 -2.00
CA ILE A 258 -7.58 9.57 -2.50
C ILE A 258 -7.59 8.05 -2.61
N PHE A 259 -7.27 7.55 -3.81
CA PHE A 259 -7.02 6.13 -4.09
C PHE A 259 -5.55 5.99 -4.42
N TYR A 260 -4.86 5.01 -3.86
CA TYR A 260 -3.43 4.85 -4.09
C TYR A 260 -3.03 3.38 -4.19
N ASP A 261 -2.04 3.12 -5.07
CA ASP A 261 -1.45 1.80 -5.19
C ASP A 261 -0.74 1.45 -3.87
N LYS A 262 -0.94 0.23 -3.37
CA LYS A 262 -0.22 -0.23 -2.19
C LYS A 262 1.28 -0.05 -2.40
N PRO A 263 2.00 0.64 -1.51
CA PRO A 263 3.43 0.83 -1.64
C PRO A 263 4.17 -0.50 -1.83
N GLY A 264 5.18 -0.52 -2.70
CA GLY A 264 5.92 -1.74 -3.02
C GLY A 264 5.27 -2.65 -4.07
N GLN A 265 4.02 -2.42 -4.43
CA GLN A 265 3.32 -3.12 -5.50
C GLN A 265 3.10 -2.16 -6.67
N ASN A 266 4.02 -2.10 -7.62
CA ASN A 266 3.89 -1.24 -8.81
C ASN A 266 2.92 -1.85 -9.84
N ALA A 267 1.71 -2.17 -9.41
CA ALA A 267 0.70 -2.77 -10.28
C ALA A 267 0.11 -1.78 -11.30
N GLY A 268 0.28 -0.47 -11.07
CA GLY A 268 -0.25 0.59 -11.93
C GLY A 268 -1.78 0.61 -11.98
N VAL A 269 -2.42 0.12 -10.93
CA VAL A 269 -3.89 0.04 -10.84
C VAL A 269 -4.49 1.43 -10.82
N CYS A 270 -3.91 2.37 -10.06
CA CYS A 270 -4.38 3.74 -10.01
C CYS A 270 -4.32 4.48 -11.35
N ALA A 271 -3.38 4.13 -12.22
CA ALA A 271 -3.37 4.69 -13.59
C ALA A 271 -4.64 4.28 -14.35
N GLN A 272 -5.08 3.03 -14.21
CA GLN A 272 -6.30 2.53 -14.84
C GLN A 272 -7.56 3.06 -14.14
N VAL A 273 -7.55 3.16 -12.80
CA VAL A 273 -8.63 3.83 -12.04
C VAL A 273 -8.84 5.25 -12.56
N PHE A 274 -7.78 6.00 -12.81
CA PHE A 274 -7.88 7.35 -13.38
C PHE A 274 -8.56 7.35 -14.76
N GLU A 275 -8.28 6.37 -15.63
CA GLU A 275 -8.93 6.26 -16.94
C GLU A 275 -10.44 5.97 -16.82
N HIS A 276 -10.82 5.12 -15.90
CA HIS A 276 -12.22 4.67 -15.72
C HIS A 276 -12.99 5.47 -14.67
N LEU A 277 -12.40 6.50 -14.06
CA LEU A 277 -12.95 7.19 -12.89
C LEU A 277 -14.37 7.72 -13.10
N SER A 278 -14.66 8.31 -14.28
CA SER A 278 -16.01 8.83 -14.56
C SER A 278 -17.07 7.72 -14.60
N SER A 279 -16.72 6.56 -15.12
CA SER A 279 -17.61 5.38 -15.15
C SER A 279 -17.80 4.78 -13.76
N LEU A 280 -16.70 4.72 -12.98
CA LEU A 280 -16.72 4.28 -11.58
C LEU A 280 -17.65 5.16 -10.73
N LEU A 281 -17.53 6.49 -10.85
CA LEU A 281 -18.39 7.42 -10.13
C LEU A 281 -19.88 7.29 -10.50
N GLN A 282 -20.18 7.10 -11.80
CA GLN A 282 -21.54 6.89 -12.26
C GLN A 282 -22.13 5.59 -11.76
N MET A 283 -21.34 4.52 -11.77
CA MET A 283 -21.78 3.22 -11.27
C MET A 283 -21.97 3.24 -9.76
N ALA A 284 -21.04 3.83 -9.00
CA ALA A 284 -21.17 3.98 -7.56
C ALA A 284 -22.45 4.75 -7.17
N LEU A 285 -22.74 5.84 -7.88
CA LEU A 285 -23.98 6.58 -7.68
C LEU A 285 -25.22 5.70 -7.97
N HIS A 286 -25.21 4.96 -9.08
CA HIS A 286 -26.31 4.08 -9.46
C HIS A 286 -26.54 2.98 -8.42
N GLU A 287 -25.50 2.33 -7.95
CA GLU A 287 -25.58 1.28 -6.91
C GLU A 287 -26.14 1.82 -5.60
N MET A 288 -25.67 3.01 -5.18
CA MET A 288 -26.19 3.68 -3.98
C MET A 288 -27.65 4.10 -4.11
N GLU A 289 -28.09 4.61 -5.28
CA GLU A 289 -29.46 5.03 -5.53
C GLU A 289 -30.43 3.86 -5.71
N SER A 290 -29.97 2.71 -6.22
CA SER A 290 -30.77 1.52 -6.45
C SER A 290 -30.86 0.58 -5.24
N CYS A 291 -30.02 0.78 -4.23
CA CYS A 291 -30.00 -0.03 -3.01
C CYS A 291 -31.21 0.31 -2.11
N GLU A 292 -31.96 -0.71 -1.69
CA GLU A 292 -33.13 -0.55 -0.82
C GLU A 292 -32.77 -0.43 0.68
N CYS A 293 -31.48 -0.46 1.06
CA CYS A 293 -31.06 -0.35 2.45
C CYS A 293 -31.26 1.09 2.98
N THR A 294 -31.50 1.21 4.30
CA THR A 294 -31.73 2.49 4.97
C THR A 294 -30.48 3.13 5.55
N ASP A 295 -29.50 2.30 5.94
CA ASP A 295 -28.34 2.73 6.74
C ASP A 295 -26.99 2.39 6.10
N GLY A 296 -27.01 1.98 4.84
CA GLY A 296 -25.84 1.43 4.14
C GLY A 296 -25.69 -0.09 4.38
N CYS A 297 -25.22 -0.81 3.39
CA CYS A 297 -24.97 -2.23 3.46
C CYS A 297 -23.72 -2.60 2.63
N PRO A 298 -23.17 -3.83 2.82
CA PRO A 298 -21.98 -4.26 2.08
C PRO A 298 -22.13 -4.32 0.55
N GLU A 299 -23.37 -4.19 0.02
CA GLU A 299 -23.63 -4.18 -1.42
C GLU A 299 -23.48 -2.79 -2.02
N CYS A 300 -23.77 -1.72 -1.26
CA CYS A 300 -23.72 -0.35 -1.76
C CYS A 300 -22.60 0.51 -1.19
N ILE A 301 -21.95 0.05 -0.11
CA ILE A 301 -20.83 0.77 0.54
C ILE A 301 -19.66 -0.17 0.80
#